data_e910d3c62cc492b281d38e170ce30975
#
_entry.id   e910d3c62cc492b281d38e170ce30975
#
_cell.length_a   1.000
_cell.length_b   1.000
_cell.length_c   1.000
_cell.angle_alpha   90.00
_cell.angle_beta   90.00
_cell.angle_gamma   90.00
#
_symmetry.space_group_name_H-M   'P 1'
#
loop_
_entity.id
_entity.type
_entity.pdbx_description
1 polymer ?
#
loop_
_entity_poly.entity_id
_entity_poly.type
_entity_poly.pdbx_seq_one_letter_code
_entity_poly.pdbx_strand_id
1 'polypeptide(L)'
;YVVYPRKGVTGFYDGVNLPGPDYSWSLRLKLASSAVPEGVWLALPDYNDIMDVRPGEIRLALDALGVQTIRECTLLEARCSLPGITGLEDAYRGRLEDLIYDGQNLGFILQEQNQGQKGFLQAYLWILEYEHCATLPAALDLAQNLNRYQVVRADQLQDMAWMDLRVRLGCVDRALSGCIDLERYGLDLLRKKGYTLTEDGCAYIARQQTQSQAPQQMQQM
;
A
#
# COMPACT_ATOMS: atom_id res chain seq x y z
N TYR A 1 16.17 -6.24 -3.70
CA TYR A 1 17.59 -5.93 -3.89
C TYR A 1 18.35 -6.52 -2.73
N VAL A 2 19.27 -7.49 -3.01
CA VAL A 2 20.33 -7.78 -2.07
C VAL A 2 21.25 -6.60 -2.07
N VAL A 3 21.21 -5.89 -0.99
CA VAL A 3 22.06 -4.76 -0.86
C VAL A 3 23.32 -5.21 -0.14
N TYR A 4 24.29 -5.59 -0.93
CA TYR A 4 25.65 -5.64 -0.42
C TYR A 4 26.09 -4.22 -0.06
N PRO A 5 26.73 -4.02 1.10
CA PRO A 5 27.39 -2.77 1.38
C PRO A 5 28.46 -2.59 0.30
N ARG A 6 28.15 -1.83 -0.75
CA ARG A 6 29.19 -1.37 -1.64
C ARG A 6 30.12 -0.50 -0.83
N LYS A 7 31.40 -0.85 -0.78
CA LYS A 7 32.44 -0.02 -0.16
C LYS A 7 32.22 1.43 -0.59
N GLY A 8 31.87 2.32 0.34
CA GLY A 8 31.71 3.74 0.10
C GLY A 8 30.27 4.27 0.07
N VAL A 9 29.22 3.44 0.22
CA VAL A 9 27.82 3.90 0.30
C VAL A 9 27.25 3.50 1.66
N THR A 10 27.65 4.22 2.69
CA THR A 10 27.35 3.86 4.08
C THR A 10 25.96 4.27 4.55
N GLY A 11 25.31 5.25 3.99
CA GLY A 11 24.02 5.74 4.50
C GLY A 11 22.78 5.07 3.89
N PHE A 12 22.92 4.31 2.83
CA PHE A 12 21.78 3.79 2.08
C PHE A 12 21.19 2.50 2.69
N TYR A 13 21.96 1.79 3.52
CA TYR A 13 21.65 0.43 3.94
C TYR A 13 21.45 0.22 5.43
N ASP A 14 21.69 1.22 6.25
CA ASP A 14 21.45 1.16 7.68
C ASP A 14 19.97 1.40 8.04
N GLY A 15 19.14 1.65 7.03
CA GLY A 15 17.70 1.80 7.17
C GLY A 15 17.24 3.10 7.81
N VAL A 16 18.15 3.98 8.22
CA VAL A 16 17.82 5.26 8.85
C VAL A 16 17.47 6.31 7.80
N ASN A 17 18.06 6.23 6.61
CA ASN A 17 17.84 7.14 5.49
C ASN A 17 17.27 6.42 4.27
N LEU A 18 16.25 5.61 4.48
CA LEU A 18 15.47 5.13 3.35
C LEU A 18 14.82 6.36 2.72
N PRO A 19 15.00 6.60 1.41
CA PRO A 19 14.25 7.64 0.74
C PRO A 19 12.79 7.43 1.10
N GLY A 20 12.07 8.54 1.27
CA GLY A 20 10.63 8.49 1.51
C GLY A 20 9.94 7.55 0.53
N PRO A 21 8.65 7.39 0.58
CA PRO A 21 7.94 6.32 -0.13
C PRO A 21 8.10 6.43 -1.64
N ASP A 22 9.24 5.98 -2.16
CA ASP A 22 9.40 5.69 -3.58
C ASP A 22 8.74 4.36 -3.96
N TYR A 23 8.38 3.58 -2.92
CA TYR A 23 7.71 2.28 -3.00
C TYR A 23 8.35 1.30 -3.97
N SER A 24 9.62 1.49 -4.26
CA SER A 24 10.42 0.52 -4.99
C SER A 24 10.62 -0.78 -4.19
N TRP A 25 10.25 -0.77 -2.92
CA TRP A 25 10.33 -1.92 -2.03
C TRP A 25 9.13 -1.92 -1.04
N SER A 26 8.73 -3.10 -0.62
CA SER A 26 7.71 -3.31 0.42
C SER A 26 8.35 -3.63 1.77
N LEU A 27 9.28 -4.59 1.77
CA LEU A 27 10.02 -5.03 2.93
C LEU A 27 11.52 -4.97 2.67
N ARG A 28 12.28 -4.74 3.75
CA ARG A 28 13.71 -5.03 3.84
C ARG A 28 13.94 -5.97 4.99
N LEU A 29 14.62 -7.07 4.70
CA LEU A 29 14.87 -8.15 5.64
C LEU A 29 16.37 -8.31 5.81
N LYS A 30 16.86 -8.30 7.05
CA LYS A 30 18.25 -8.65 7.36
C LYS A 30 18.27 -10.13 7.71
N LEU A 31 18.86 -10.94 6.83
CA LEU A 31 18.93 -12.38 6.95
C LEU A 31 20.35 -12.78 7.32
N ALA A 32 20.50 -13.74 8.23
CA ALA A 32 21.76 -14.31 8.63
C ALA A 32 21.80 -15.81 8.43
N SER A 33 23.00 -16.38 8.38
CA SER A 33 23.28 -17.81 8.44
C SER A 33 24.35 -18.12 9.47
N SER A 34 24.60 -19.40 9.70
CA SER A 34 25.73 -19.82 10.57
C SER A 34 27.09 -19.40 10.02
N ALA A 35 27.20 -19.25 8.70
CA ALA A 35 28.44 -18.82 8.04
C ALA A 35 28.59 -17.29 8.01
N VAL A 36 27.48 -16.53 8.03
CA VAL A 36 27.44 -15.05 7.96
C VAL A 36 26.49 -14.54 9.05
N PRO A 37 26.93 -14.52 10.32
CA PRO A 37 26.08 -14.15 11.43
C PRO A 37 25.72 -12.65 11.47
N GLU A 38 26.50 -11.78 10.86
CA GLU A 38 26.21 -10.36 10.71
C GLU A 38 25.07 -10.09 9.72
N GLY A 39 24.80 -11.06 8.86
CA GLY A 39 23.70 -11.05 7.93
C GLY A 39 23.85 -10.13 6.72
N VAL A 40 22.97 -10.32 5.76
CA VAL A 40 22.84 -9.48 4.54
C VAL A 40 21.43 -8.93 4.44
N TRP A 41 21.28 -7.77 3.81
CA TRP A 41 19.98 -7.17 3.56
C TRP A 41 19.40 -7.68 2.22
N LEU A 42 18.12 -8.06 2.29
CA LEU A 42 17.28 -8.40 1.14
C LEU A 42 16.15 -7.37 1.06
N ALA A 43 15.95 -6.76 -0.10
CA ALA A 43 14.79 -5.91 -0.37
C ALA A 43 13.78 -6.65 -1.25
N LEU A 44 12.50 -6.52 -0.92
CA LEU A 44 11.39 -7.07 -1.68
C LEU A 44 10.54 -5.94 -2.28
N PRO A 45 9.91 -6.11 -3.43
CA PRO A 45 9.84 -7.36 -4.20
C PRO A 45 11.10 -7.62 -5.03
N ASP A 46 11.37 -8.90 -5.26
CA ASP A 46 12.44 -9.38 -6.15
C ASP A 46 11.91 -9.44 -7.59
N TYR A 47 12.20 -8.42 -8.38
CA TYR A 47 11.73 -8.32 -9.77
C TYR A 47 12.50 -9.23 -10.73
N ASN A 48 13.73 -9.58 -10.40
CA ASN A 48 14.59 -10.35 -11.31
C ASN A 48 14.17 -11.82 -11.35
N ASP A 49 13.66 -12.36 -10.25
CA ASP A 49 13.20 -13.73 -10.17
C ASP A 49 12.04 -14.05 -11.14
N ILE A 50 11.19 -13.04 -11.41
CA ILE A 50 10.04 -13.18 -12.32
C ILE A 50 10.44 -13.03 -13.79
N MET A 51 11.46 -12.22 -14.08
CA MET A 51 11.84 -11.89 -15.45
C MET A 51 12.84 -12.87 -16.07
N ASP A 52 13.36 -13.82 -15.28
CA ASP A 52 14.34 -14.85 -15.66
C ASP A 52 15.59 -14.31 -16.41
N VAL A 53 15.91 -13.03 -16.18
CA VAL A 53 16.98 -12.32 -16.91
C VAL A 53 18.31 -12.33 -16.15
N ARG A 54 18.23 -12.46 -14.81
CA ARG A 54 19.39 -12.49 -13.89
C ARG A 54 19.04 -13.32 -12.67
N PRO A 55 20.04 -13.81 -11.92
CA PRO A 55 19.75 -14.39 -10.60
C PRO A 55 18.94 -13.38 -9.78
N GLY A 56 17.81 -13.82 -9.26
CA GLY A 56 16.97 -13.01 -8.41
C GLY A 56 17.69 -12.55 -7.14
N GLU A 57 17.21 -11.48 -6.54
CA GLU A 57 17.78 -10.89 -5.33
C GLU A 57 17.78 -11.88 -4.16
N ILE A 58 16.74 -12.70 -4.06
CA ILE A 58 16.65 -13.79 -3.07
C ILE A 58 17.78 -14.79 -3.29
N ARG A 59 18.03 -15.17 -4.54
CA ARG A 59 19.11 -16.11 -4.86
C ARG A 59 20.47 -15.54 -4.52
N LEU A 60 20.71 -14.27 -4.87
CA LEU A 60 21.95 -13.58 -4.53
C LEU A 60 22.17 -13.47 -3.01
N ALA A 61 21.07 -13.28 -2.23
CA ALA A 61 21.16 -13.28 -0.76
C ALA A 61 21.57 -14.65 -0.22
N LEU A 62 20.95 -15.71 -0.71
CA LEU A 62 21.27 -17.09 -0.31
C LEU A 62 22.73 -17.44 -0.64
N ASP A 63 23.20 -17.07 -1.84
CA ASP A 63 24.60 -17.30 -2.24
C ASP A 63 25.56 -16.53 -1.34
N ALA A 64 25.23 -15.28 -0.96
CA ALA A 64 26.05 -14.48 -0.06
C ALA A 64 26.08 -15.04 1.38
N LEU A 65 24.98 -15.64 1.80
CA LEU A 65 24.85 -16.30 3.12
C LEU A 65 25.45 -17.70 3.14
N GLY A 66 25.85 -18.25 1.97
CA GLY A 66 26.41 -19.59 1.83
C GLY A 66 25.40 -20.70 2.12
N VAL A 67 24.10 -20.46 1.86
CA VAL A 67 23.00 -21.40 2.09
C VAL A 67 22.23 -21.68 0.82
N GLN A 68 21.46 -22.77 0.81
CA GLN A 68 20.68 -23.16 -0.37
C GLN A 68 19.22 -22.74 -0.31
N THR A 69 18.69 -22.58 0.89
CA THR A 69 17.26 -22.32 1.11
C THR A 69 17.04 -21.26 2.19
N ILE A 70 15.90 -20.59 2.13
CA ILE A 70 15.46 -19.61 3.13
C ILE A 70 15.32 -20.23 4.51
N ARG A 71 15.04 -21.55 4.60
CA ARG A 71 14.90 -22.27 5.88
C ARG A 71 16.18 -22.34 6.69
N GLU A 72 17.31 -22.19 6.02
CA GLU A 72 18.64 -22.15 6.66
C GLU A 72 19.00 -20.75 7.16
N CYS A 73 18.16 -19.76 6.87
CA CYS A 73 18.35 -18.37 7.28
C CYS A 73 17.65 -18.07 8.60
N THR A 74 18.22 -17.12 9.33
CA THR A 74 17.60 -16.50 10.51
C THR A 74 17.29 -15.05 10.19
N LEU A 75 16.08 -14.59 10.52
CA LEU A 75 15.70 -13.19 10.42
C LEU A 75 16.30 -12.43 11.62
N LEU A 76 17.14 -11.44 11.34
CA LEU A 76 17.70 -10.54 12.36
C LEU A 76 16.86 -9.27 12.53
N GLU A 77 16.38 -8.72 11.41
CA GLU A 77 15.63 -7.46 11.38
C GLU A 77 14.70 -7.44 10.17
N ALA A 78 13.52 -6.87 10.36
CA ALA A 78 12.56 -6.64 9.28
C ALA A 78 12.04 -5.20 9.31
N ARG A 79 11.96 -4.57 8.14
CA ARG A 79 11.42 -3.21 7.97
C ARG A 79 10.39 -3.19 6.87
N CYS A 80 9.25 -2.54 7.13
CA CYS A 80 8.22 -2.28 6.14
C CYS A 80 8.33 -0.84 5.65
N SER A 81 8.11 -0.63 4.35
CA SER A 81 8.04 0.72 3.77
C SER A 81 6.75 1.46 4.16
N LEU A 82 5.71 0.71 4.54
CA LEU A 82 4.43 1.27 4.92
C LEU A 82 4.44 1.74 6.38
N PRO A 83 3.88 2.92 6.67
CA PRO A 83 3.79 3.42 8.04
C PRO A 83 2.87 2.53 8.90
N GLY A 84 3.21 2.43 10.19
CA GLY A 84 2.38 1.71 11.17
C GLY A 84 2.57 0.18 11.19
N ILE A 85 3.22 -0.42 10.19
CA ILE A 85 3.50 -1.86 10.16
C ILE A 85 4.84 -2.14 10.82
N THR A 86 4.81 -2.74 12.00
CA THR A 86 5.97 -3.04 12.84
C THR A 86 5.85 -4.44 13.46
N GLY A 87 6.91 -4.91 14.15
CA GLY A 87 6.87 -6.18 14.87
C GLY A 87 6.81 -7.41 13.97
N LEU A 88 7.34 -7.30 12.74
CA LEU A 88 7.33 -8.39 11.77
C LEU A 88 8.12 -9.61 12.23
N GLU A 89 9.22 -9.39 12.97
CA GLU A 89 10.08 -10.46 13.51
C GLU A 89 9.29 -11.38 14.44
N ASP A 90 8.44 -10.81 15.28
CA ASP A 90 7.60 -11.57 16.19
C ASP A 90 6.39 -12.18 15.49
N ALA A 91 5.74 -11.43 14.61
CA ALA A 91 4.56 -11.88 13.88
C ALA A 91 4.85 -13.06 12.95
N TYR A 92 6.07 -13.11 12.39
CA TYR A 92 6.50 -14.17 11.46
C TYR A 92 7.58 -15.08 12.04
N ARG A 93 7.69 -15.15 13.36
CA ARG A 93 8.65 -16.04 14.00
C ARG A 93 8.49 -17.49 13.54
N GLY A 94 9.55 -18.07 12.96
CA GLY A 94 9.54 -19.41 12.38
C GLY A 94 8.77 -19.55 11.04
N ARG A 95 8.36 -18.42 10.44
CA ARG A 95 7.63 -18.38 9.17
C ARG A 95 8.26 -17.39 8.19
N LEU A 96 9.58 -17.43 8.03
CA LEU A 96 10.31 -16.48 7.18
C LEU A 96 9.90 -16.57 5.71
N GLU A 97 9.56 -17.77 5.21
CA GLU A 97 9.06 -17.96 3.85
C GLU A 97 7.73 -17.22 3.62
N ASP A 98 6.83 -17.24 4.62
CA ASP A 98 5.56 -16.51 4.55
C ASP A 98 5.78 -15.00 4.53
N LEU A 99 6.72 -14.49 5.34
CA LEU A 99 7.07 -13.07 5.36
C LEU A 99 7.61 -12.60 4.00
N ILE A 100 8.49 -13.40 3.39
CA ILE A 100 9.02 -13.12 2.05
C ILE A 100 7.90 -13.13 1.02
N TYR A 101 7.02 -14.12 1.06
CA TYR A 101 5.89 -14.25 0.15
C TYR A 101 4.93 -13.06 0.25
N ASP A 102 4.52 -12.68 1.46
CA ASP A 102 3.62 -11.54 1.68
C ASP A 102 4.27 -10.22 1.25
N GLY A 103 5.55 -10.02 1.58
CA GLY A 103 6.31 -8.85 1.17
C GLY A 103 6.48 -8.74 -0.35
N GLN A 104 6.74 -9.87 -1.01
CA GLN A 104 6.85 -9.97 -2.45
C GLN A 104 5.53 -9.54 -3.13
N ASN A 105 4.42 -10.14 -2.71
CA ASN A 105 3.11 -9.85 -3.26
C ASN A 105 2.69 -8.39 -3.03
N LEU A 106 2.88 -7.87 -1.82
CA LEU A 106 2.56 -6.48 -1.52
C LEU A 106 3.35 -5.54 -2.43
N GLY A 107 4.65 -5.76 -2.55
CA GLY A 107 5.51 -4.91 -3.36
C GLY A 107 5.11 -4.90 -4.83
N PHE A 108 4.77 -6.06 -5.40
CA PHE A 108 4.30 -6.15 -6.78
C PHE A 108 2.99 -5.41 -7.00
N ILE A 109 2.00 -5.63 -6.13
CA ILE A 109 0.69 -4.97 -6.26
C ILE A 109 0.85 -3.45 -6.18
N LEU A 110 1.61 -2.95 -5.20
CA LEU A 110 1.80 -1.51 -5.03
C LEU A 110 2.51 -0.89 -6.23
N GLN A 111 3.50 -1.56 -6.79
CA GLN A 111 4.22 -1.03 -7.94
C GLN A 111 3.40 -1.10 -9.23
N GLU A 112 2.73 -2.23 -9.50
CA GLU A 112 1.90 -2.41 -10.68
C GLU A 112 0.76 -1.39 -10.71
N GLN A 113 0.06 -1.25 -9.60
CA GLN A 113 -1.06 -0.30 -9.49
C GLN A 113 -0.59 1.15 -9.54
N ASN A 114 0.54 1.48 -8.95
CA ASN A 114 1.09 2.84 -9.02
C ASN A 114 1.52 3.24 -10.43
N GLN A 115 2.01 2.30 -11.23
CA GLN A 115 2.32 2.56 -12.65
C GLN A 115 1.06 2.75 -13.49
N GLY A 116 -0.01 2.05 -13.15
CA GLY A 116 -1.29 2.10 -13.88
C GLY A 116 -2.21 3.25 -13.48
N GLN A 117 -2.11 3.75 -12.26
CA GLN A 117 -3.06 4.70 -11.67
C GLN A 117 -2.36 5.86 -10.97
N LYS A 118 -2.41 7.06 -11.55
CA LYS A 118 -1.87 8.26 -10.90
C LYS A 118 -2.57 8.51 -9.57
N GLY A 119 -1.79 8.61 -8.49
CA GLY A 119 -2.30 8.87 -7.14
C GLY A 119 -2.76 7.62 -6.37
N PHE A 120 -2.59 6.42 -6.93
CA PHE A 120 -2.92 5.16 -6.27
C PHE A 120 -2.26 5.04 -4.90
N LEU A 121 -0.95 5.25 -4.82
CA LEU A 121 -0.21 5.12 -3.57
C LEU A 121 -0.69 6.08 -2.49
N GLN A 122 -0.99 7.31 -2.87
CA GLN A 122 -1.49 8.28 -1.90
C GLN A 122 -2.86 7.87 -1.36
N ALA A 123 -3.75 7.42 -2.24
CA ALA A 123 -5.06 6.91 -1.82
C ALA A 123 -4.91 5.66 -0.94
N TYR A 124 -4.01 4.76 -1.29
CA TYR A 124 -3.72 3.56 -0.50
C TYR A 124 -3.23 3.90 0.91
N LEU A 125 -2.31 4.88 1.05
CA LEU A 125 -1.80 5.31 2.35
C LEU A 125 -2.90 5.92 3.23
N TRP A 126 -3.75 6.78 2.66
CA TRP A 126 -4.88 7.34 3.39
C TRP A 126 -5.85 6.27 3.87
N ILE A 127 -6.10 5.24 3.06
CA ILE A 127 -6.99 4.14 3.44
C ILE A 127 -6.33 3.22 4.48
N LEU A 128 -5.01 2.99 4.36
CA LEU A 128 -4.24 2.22 5.33
C LEU A 128 -4.33 2.85 6.74
N GLU A 129 -4.20 4.18 6.81
CA GLU A 129 -4.37 4.96 8.03
C GLU A 129 -5.83 4.89 8.53
N TYR A 130 -6.81 5.14 7.65
CA TYR A 130 -8.24 5.07 7.96
C TYR A 130 -8.66 3.71 8.54
N GLU A 131 -8.11 2.60 8.05
CA GLU A 131 -8.36 1.25 8.54
C GLU A 131 -7.46 0.87 9.73
N HIS A 132 -6.54 1.76 10.15
CA HIS A 132 -5.57 1.49 11.21
C HIS A 132 -4.82 0.16 11.00
N CYS A 133 -4.39 -0.09 9.77
CA CYS A 133 -3.71 -1.33 9.43
C CYS A 133 -2.35 -1.42 10.14
N ALA A 134 -2.21 -2.38 11.04
CA ALA A 134 -0.99 -2.61 11.81
C ALA A 134 -0.24 -3.89 11.41
N THR A 135 -0.78 -4.68 10.49
CA THR A 135 -0.20 -5.98 10.10
C THR A 135 0.00 -6.08 8.60
N LEU A 136 1.04 -6.80 8.19
CA LEU A 136 1.35 -7.01 6.77
C LEU A 136 0.23 -7.72 6.00
N PRO A 137 -0.41 -8.78 6.52
CA PRO A 137 -1.54 -9.42 5.85
C PRO A 137 -2.73 -8.48 5.63
N ALA A 138 -3.04 -7.60 6.60
CA ALA A 138 -4.11 -6.62 6.46
C ALA A 138 -3.78 -5.57 5.38
N ALA A 139 -2.52 -5.11 5.33
CA ALA A 139 -2.07 -4.19 4.30
C ALA A 139 -2.11 -4.83 2.90
N LEU A 140 -1.77 -6.12 2.78
CA LEU A 140 -1.86 -6.87 1.53
C LEU A 140 -3.33 -7.04 1.08
N ASP A 141 -4.23 -7.44 1.98
CA ASP A 141 -5.67 -7.52 1.67
C ASP A 141 -6.23 -6.17 1.22
N LEU A 142 -5.83 -5.10 1.89
CA LEU A 142 -6.22 -3.74 1.52
C LEU A 142 -5.74 -3.38 0.12
N ALA A 143 -4.48 -3.65 -0.22
CA ALA A 143 -3.92 -3.37 -1.54
C ALA A 143 -4.69 -4.10 -2.66
N GLN A 144 -5.13 -5.32 -2.40
CA GLN A 144 -5.93 -6.13 -3.33
C GLN A 144 -7.38 -5.65 -3.46
N ASN A 145 -7.91 -4.96 -2.47
CA ASN A 145 -9.32 -4.61 -2.34
C ASN A 145 -9.59 -3.09 -2.25
N LEU A 146 -8.72 -2.27 -2.82
CA LEU A 146 -8.87 -0.81 -2.75
C LEU A 146 -10.16 -0.29 -3.37
N ASN A 147 -10.72 -1.02 -4.33
CA ASN A 147 -12.00 -0.72 -4.97
C ASN A 147 -13.21 -0.73 -4.00
N ARG A 148 -13.04 -1.24 -2.79
CA ARG A 148 -14.07 -1.16 -1.73
C ARG A 148 -14.17 0.22 -1.08
N TYR A 149 -13.30 1.15 -1.46
CA TYR A 149 -13.24 2.49 -0.90
C TYR A 149 -13.48 3.54 -1.96
N GLN A 150 -14.05 4.65 -1.52
CA GLN A 150 -14.11 5.88 -2.29
C GLN A 150 -13.28 6.93 -1.59
N VAL A 151 -12.42 7.59 -2.35
CA VAL A 151 -11.56 8.67 -1.85
C VAL A 151 -11.88 9.93 -2.62
N VAL A 152 -12.15 11.01 -1.90
CA VAL A 152 -12.33 12.34 -2.45
C VAL A 152 -11.26 13.24 -1.84
N ARG A 153 -10.38 13.78 -2.67
CA ARG A 153 -9.36 14.71 -2.19
C ARG A 153 -10.00 16.02 -1.75
N ALA A 154 -9.48 16.63 -0.70
CA ALA A 154 -10.01 17.88 -0.17
C ALA A 154 -9.98 19.02 -1.21
N ASP A 155 -8.95 19.07 -2.07
CA ASP A 155 -8.84 20.04 -3.16
C ASP A 155 -9.85 19.83 -4.31
N GLN A 156 -10.51 18.67 -4.37
CA GLN A 156 -11.55 18.34 -5.36
C GLN A 156 -12.98 18.52 -4.85
N LEU A 157 -13.13 18.94 -3.61
CA LEU A 157 -14.44 19.04 -2.95
C LEU A 157 -15.42 19.95 -3.70
N GLN A 158 -14.96 21.13 -4.13
CA GLN A 158 -15.79 22.08 -4.85
C GLN A 158 -16.19 21.57 -6.24
N ASP A 159 -15.28 20.90 -6.94
CA ASP A 159 -15.55 20.30 -8.25
C ASP A 159 -16.58 19.17 -8.13
N MET A 160 -16.44 18.34 -7.13
CA MET A 160 -17.40 17.26 -6.83
C MET A 160 -18.79 17.85 -6.49
N ALA A 161 -18.83 18.87 -5.65
CA ALA A 161 -20.06 19.58 -5.26
C ALA A 161 -20.75 20.19 -6.51
N TRP A 162 -19.98 20.81 -7.38
CA TRP A 162 -20.48 21.38 -8.63
C TRP A 162 -21.03 20.30 -9.57
N MET A 163 -20.36 19.18 -9.70
CA MET A 163 -20.83 18.07 -10.52
C MET A 163 -22.14 17.47 -9.99
N ASP A 164 -22.28 17.30 -8.67
CA ASP A 164 -23.52 16.80 -8.05
C ASP A 164 -24.70 17.77 -8.30
N LEU A 165 -24.48 19.08 -8.15
CA LEU A 165 -25.49 20.09 -8.47
C LEU A 165 -25.94 20.02 -9.93
N ARG A 166 -25.02 19.89 -10.85
CA ARG A 166 -25.35 19.75 -12.29
C ARG A 166 -26.19 18.51 -12.58
N VAL A 167 -25.86 17.40 -11.94
CA VAL A 167 -26.62 16.16 -12.11
C VAL A 167 -28.04 16.31 -11.55
N ARG A 168 -28.20 16.95 -10.40
CA ARG A 168 -29.52 17.11 -9.74
C ARG A 168 -30.41 18.17 -10.37
N LEU A 169 -29.83 19.27 -10.81
CA LEU A 169 -30.58 20.42 -11.31
C LEU A 169 -30.62 20.51 -12.84
N GLY A 170 -29.96 19.59 -13.53
CA GLY A 170 -29.79 19.60 -14.97
C GLY A 170 -28.75 20.60 -15.42
N CYS A 171 -29.17 21.77 -15.93
CA CYS A 171 -28.25 22.83 -16.36
C CYS A 171 -28.16 23.92 -15.29
N VAL A 172 -26.99 24.06 -14.66
CA VAL A 172 -26.68 25.16 -13.73
C VAL A 172 -25.72 26.11 -14.43
N ASP A 173 -26.13 27.40 -14.57
CA ASP A 173 -25.24 28.40 -15.14
C ASP A 173 -24.01 28.58 -14.25
N ARG A 174 -22.83 28.57 -14.87
CA ARG A 174 -21.55 28.73 -14.18
C ARG A 174 -21.45 30.09 -13.46
N ALA A 175 -22.20 31.10 -13.93
CA ALA A 175 -22.29 32.39 -13.25
C ALA A 175 -22.86 32.28 -11.82
N LEU A 176 -23.65 31.26 -11.53
CA LEU A 176 -24.21 30.99 -10.20
C LEU A 176 -23.20 30.38 -9.24
N SER A 177 -22.04 29.93 -9.71
CA SER A 177 -21.01 29.31 -8.85
C SER A 177 -20.51 30.27 -7.73
N GLY A 178 -20.50 31.58 -8.01
CA GLY A 178 -20.14 32.59 -7.02
C GLY A 178 -21.24 32.88 -5.98
N CYS A 179 -22.44 32.41 -6.18
CA CYS A 179 -23.58 32.59 -5.27
C CYS A 179 -23.84 31.38 -4.38
N ILE A 180 -23.16 30.26 -4.64
CA ILE A 180 -23.35 29.01 -3.90
C ILE A 180 -22.08 28.69 -3.10
N ASP A 181 -22.24 28.43 -1.81
CA ASP A 181 -21.16 27.91 -0.98
C ASP A 181 -20.93 26.41 -1.33
N LEU A 182 -20.11 26.19 -2.36
CA LEU A 182 -19.80 24.85 -2.88
C LEU A 182 -19.03 24.01 -1.87
N GLU A 183 -18.20 24.63 -1.04
CA GLU A 183 -17.46 23.92 -0.01
C GLU A 183 -18.41 23.35 1.04
N ARG A 184 -19.26 24.18 1.60
CA ARG A 184 -20.27 23.75 2.58
C ARG A 184 -21.21 22.69 1.97
N TYR A 185 -21.66 22.90 0.74
CA TYR A 185 -22.51 21.92 0.06
C TYR A 185 -21.79 20.59 -0.14
N GLY A 186 -20.53 20.61 -0.55
CA GLY A 186 -19.68 19.42 -0.70
C GLY A 186 -19.51 18.67 0.62
N LEU A 187 -19.19 19.38 1.70
CA LEU A 187 -19.08 18.78 3.04
C LEU A 187 -20.38 18.10 3.49
N ASP A 188 -21.52 18.74 3.26
CA ASP A 188 -22.82 18.15 3.60
C ASP A 188 -23.13 16.90 2.79
N LEU A 189 -22.73 16.87 1.50
CA LEU A 189 -22.83 15.69 0.66
C LEU A 189 -21.98 14.53 1.18
N LEU A 190 -20.73 14.79 1.53
CA LEU A 190 -19.81 13.78 2.03
C LEU A 190 -20.30 13.22 3.36
N ARG A 191 -20.75 14.07 4.29
CA ARG A 191 -21.34 13.65 5.57
C ARG A 191 -22.54 12.72 5.38
N LYS A 192 -23.47 13.09 4.48
CA LYS A 192 -24.64 12.28 4.16
C LYS A 192 -24.28 10.91 3.59
N LYS A 193 -23.16 10.82 2.90
CA LYS A 193 -22.64 9.58 2.31
C LYS A 193 -21.70 8.80 3.24
N GLY A 194 -21.48 9.26 4.47
CA GLY A 194 -20.68 8.57 5.48
C GLY A 194 -19.16 8.67 5.27
N TYR A 195 -18.69 9.73 4.60
CA TYR A 195 -17.25 9.96 4.46
C TYR A 195 -16.65 10.53 5.74
N THR A 196 -15.43 10.10 6.04
CA THR A 196 -14.60 10.57 7.15
C THR A 196 -13.39 11.30 6.58
N LEU A 197 -13.01 12.42 7.18
CA LEU A 197 -11.80 13.16 6.84
C LEU A 197 -10.56 12.41 7.36
N THR A 198 -9.50 12.34 6.56
CA THR A 198 -8.18 11.81 6.96
C THR A 198 -7.53 12.70 8.02
N GLU A 199 -6.60 12.15 8.81
CA GLU A 199 -5.93 12.90 9.89
C GLU A 199 -5.13 14.09 9.36
N ASP A 200 -4.53 13.95 8.18
CA ASP A 200 -3.79 15.03 7.50
C ASP A 200 -4.70 16.09 6.86
N GLY A 201 -6.02 15.87 6.86
CA GLY A 201 -7.00 16.76 6.26
C GLY A 201 -6.99 16.81 4.74
N CYS A 202 -6.29 15.90 4.07
CA CYS A 202 -6.07 15.94 2.62
C CYS A 202 -7.13 15.19 1.80
N ALA A 203 -7.89 14.28 2.43
CA ALA A 203 -8.89 13.48 1.74
C ALA A 203 -10.07 13.09 2.64
N TYR A 204 -11.17 12.73 2.01
CA TYR A 204 -12.36 12.14 2.63
C TYR A 204 -12.51 10.70 2.12
N ILE A 205 -12.75 9.76 3.02
CA ILE A 205 -12.81 8.32 2.73
C ILE A 205 -14.15 7.76 3.16
N ALA A 206 -14.76 6.94 2.32
CA ALA A 206 -15.89 6.11 2.68
C ALA A 206 -15.69 4.68 2.17
N ARG A 207 -16.08 3.71 3.00
CA ARG A 207 -16.19 2.32 2.55
C ARG A 207 -17.45 2.16 1.71
N GLN A 208 -17.33 1.58 0.53
CA GLN A 208 -18.51 1.23 -0.28
C GLN A 208 -19.31 0.15 0.44
N GLN A 209 -20.56 0.44 0.72
CA GLN A 209 -21.49 -0.60 1.16
C GLN A 209 -21.67 -1.56 -0.02
N THR A 210 -21.23 -2.80 0.12
CA THR A 210 -21.56 -3.86 -0.82
C THR A 210 -23.09 -3.96 -0.80
N GLN A 211 -23.76 -3.50 -1.86
CA GLN A 211 -25.19 -3.78 -2.02
C GLN A 211 -25.30 -5.30 -2.07
N SER A 212 -25.76 -5.89 -0.97
CA SER A 212 -26.19 -7.28 -0.95
C SER A 212 -27.23 -7.41 -2.05
N GLN A 213 -26.88 -8.11 -3.12
CA GLN A 213 -27.86 -8.52 -4.12
C GLN A 213 -28.91 -9.31 -3.37
N ALA A 214 -30.06 -8.70 -3.16
CA ALA A 214 -31.24 -9.42 -2.69
C ALA A 214 -31.47 -10.58 -3.67
N PRO A 215 -31.69 -11.81 -3.18
CA PRO A 215 -31.96 -12.92 -4.05
C PRO A 215 -33.23 -12.57 -4.84
N GLN A 216 -33.12 -12.52 -6.17
CA GLN A 216 -34.28 -12.45 -7.05
C GLN A 216 -35.07 -13.72 -6.79
N GLN A 217 -36.16 -13.59 -6.04
CA GLN A 217 -37.16 -14.62 -5.98
C GLN A 217 -37.72 -14.82 -7.39
N MET A 218 -37.29 -15.91 -8.01
CA MET A 218 -37.93 -16.44 -9.19
C MET A 218 -39.39 -16.76 -8.78
N GLN A 219 -40.30 -15.86 -9.13
CA GLN A 219 -41.72 -16.18 -9.19
C GLN A 219 -41.91 -17.13 -10.39
N GLN A 220 -41.99 -18.40 -10.10
CA GLN A 220 -42.62 -19.37 -11.00
C GLN A 220 -44.12 -19.11 -10.98
N MET A 221 -44.64 -18.72 -12.11
CA MET A 221 -46.05 -18.95 -12.51
C MET A 221 -46.04 -19.93 -13.68
#